data_abff48aed345e086f98a570dd1ea4e9e
#
_entry.id   abff48aed345e086f98a570dd1ea4e9e
#
_cell.length_a   1.000
_cell.length_b   1.000
_cell.length_c   1.000
_cell.angle_alpha   90.00
_cell.angle_beta   90.00
_cell.angle_gamma   90.00
#
_symmetry.space_group_name_H-M   'P 1'
#
loop_
_entity.id
_entity.type
_entity.pdbx_description
1 polymer ?
#
loop_
_entity_poly.entity_id
_entity_poly.type
_entity_poly.pdbx_seq_one_letter_code
_entity_poly.pdbx_strand_id
1 'polypeptide(L)'
;DTSILQTTYKHNQFLDDEYVKQLEGLKERDHVYYQVYALGEWGLLGNQIYTKYTIENIPTDDDYYKAIYYGLDFGFNDPSAFIKIGIKDQELYVLDEFYRTQLTNTELIQEVKPLYNKKDWVIADSAEPDRIKEFRKAGFRIRSCTKNKNSVKFGIDWIKRRSIHIHPSCQNFINE
;
A
#
# COMPACT_ATOMS: atom_id res chain seq x y z
N ASP A 1 4.66 31.29 -8.13
CA ASP A 1 4.06 30.65 -9.32
C ASP A 1 5.02 29.56 -9.80
N THR A 2 4.56 28.34 -9.86
CA THR A 2 5.31 27.20 -10.40
C THR A 2 4.78 26.91 -11.80
N SER A 3 5.64 26.97 -12.84
CA SER A 3 5.29 26.53 -14.18
C SER A 3 5.86 25.14 -14.45
N ILE A 4 5.02 24.25 -14.97
CA ILE A 4 5.42 22.88 -15.36
C ILE A 4 5.64 22.90 -16.87
N LEU A 5 6.83 22.50 -17.31
CA LEU A 5 7.16 22.33 -18.72
C LEU A 5 7.33 20.84 -19.02
N GLN A 6 6.45 20.31 -19.87
CA GLN A 6 6.56 18.94 -20.36
C GLN A 6 7.28 18.94 -21.69
N THR A 7 8.39 18.20 -21.79
CA THR A 7 9.16 18.03 -23.03
C THR A 7 9.25 16.56 -23.40
N THR A 8 9.34 16.29 -24.70
CA THR A 8 9.52 14.94 -25.26
C THR A 8 10.76 14.88 -26.11
N TYR A 9 11.22 13.69 -26.49
CA TYR A 9 12.34 13.53 -27.44
C TYR A 9 12.12 14.26 -28.75
N LYS A 10 10.87 14.49 -29.19
CA LYS A 10 10.52 15.22 -30.42
C LYS A 10 10.85 16.72 -30.35
N HIS A 11 11.01 17.26 -29.15
CA HIS A 11 11.39 18.67 -28.97
C HIS A 11 12.92 18.89 -29.00
N ASN A 12 13.72 17.82 -29.03
CA ASN A 12 15.17 17.87 -29.09
C ASN A 12 15.65 17.41 -30.47
N GLN A 13 15.97 18.38 -31.31
CA GLN A 13 16.46 18.16 -32.69
C GLN A 13 17.92 17.66 -32.77
N PHE A 14 18.63 17.55 -31.65
CA PHE A 14 20.04 17.14 -31.60
C PHE A 14 20.21 15.65 -31.22
N LEU A 15 19.10 14.89 -31.05
CA LEU A 15 19.19 13.47 -30.80
C LEU A 15 19.58 12.71 -32.08
N ASP A 16 20.47 11.75 -31.94
CA ASP A 16 20.80 10.85 -33.03
C ASP A 16 19.65 9.88 -33.36
N ASP A 17 19.63 9.42 -34.62
CA ASP A 17 18.58 8.55 -35.13
C ASP A 17 18.52 7.18 -34.39
N GLU A 18 19.66 6.71 -33.88
CA GLU A 18 19.77 5.46 -33.19
C GLU A 18 19.08 5.55 -31.81
N TYR A 19 19.33 6.65 -31.10
CA TYR A 19 18.66 6.90 -29.82
C TYR A 19 17.14 7.08 -29.98
N VAL A 20 16.70 7.79 -31.01
CA VAL A 20 15.26 7.93 -31.34
C VAL A 20 14.63 6.58 -31.61
N LYS A 21 15.29 5.70 -32.39
CA LYS A 21 14.81 4.33 -32.66
C LYS A 21 14.74 3.49 -31.37
N GLN A 22 15.69 3.65 -30.45
CA GLN A 22 15.66 2.96 -29.16
C GLN A 22 14.45 3.40 -28.33
N LEU A 23 14.17 4.71 -28.25
CA LEU A 23 13.01 5.25 -27.55
C LEU A 23 11.69 4.77 -28.17
N GLU A 24 11.58 4.82 -29.50
CA GLU A 24 10.38 4.33 -30.19
C GLU A 24 10.19 2.81 -30.05
N GLY A 25 11.28 2.05 -30.02
CA GLY A 25 11.25 0.61 -29.75
C GLY A 25 10.73 0.23 -28.35
N LEU A 26 10.76 1.17 -27.38
CA LEU A 26 10.16 0.97 -26.07
C LEU A 26 8.63 0.90 -26.14
N LYS A 27 7.99 1.52 -27.12
CA LYS A 27 6.54 1.53 -27.27
C LYS A 27 5.93 0.12 -27.28
N GLU A 28 6.63 -0.84 -27.87
CA GLU A 28 6.17 -2.23 -27.96
C GLU A 28 6.75 -3.13 -26.86
N ARG A 29 7.95 -2.79 -26.36
CA ARG A 29 8.67 -3.60 -25.35
C ARG A 29 8.29 -3.25 -23.94
N ASP A 30 8.12 -1.97 -23.65
CA ASP A 30 7.82 -1.46 -22.31
C ASP A 30 7.11 -0.11 -22.43
N HIS A 31 5.79 -0.17 -22.47
CA HIS A 31 4.95 1.00 -22.67
C HIS A 31 5.12 2.05 -21.56
N VAL A 32 5.42 1.64 -20.34
CA VAL A 32 5.61 2.54 -19.20
C VAL A 32 6.93 3.30 -19.34
N TYR A 33 8.01 2.63 -19.73
CA TYR A 33 9.28 3.29 -20.05
C TYR A 33 9.13 4.25 -21.22
N TYR A 34 8.34 3.89 -22.24
CA TYR A 34 8.04 4.81 -23.36
C TYR A 34 7.31 6.06 -22.86
N GLN A 35 6.30 5.93 -22.02
CA GLN A 35 5.58 7.08 -21.45
C GLN A 35 6.52 8.02 -20.68
N VAL A 36 7.36 7.47 -19.81
CA VAL A 36 8.28 8.28 -18.98
C VAL A 36 9.41 8.90 -19.80
N TYR A 37 10.15 8.07 -20.54
CA TYR A 37 11.40 8.52 -21.17
C TYR A 37 11.20 9.14 -22.55
N ALA A 38 10.17 8.74 -23.31
CA ALA A 38 9.89 9.29 -24.61
C ALA A 38 8.86 10.42 -24.57
N LEU A 39 7.77 10.26 -23.80
CA LEU A 39 6.69 11.24 -23.75
C LEU A 39 6.80 12.25 -22.62
N GLY A 40 7.71 12.03 -21.64
CA GLY A 40 7.84 12.89 -20.46
C GLY A 40 6.59 12.90 -19.59
N GLU A 41 5.84 11.80 -19.64
CA GLU A 41 4.65 11.61 -18.81
C GLU A 41 5.02 11.05 -17.44
N TRP A 42 4.19 11.29 -16.45
CA TRP A 42 4.32 10.63 -15.17
C TRP A 42 3.88 9.16 -15.35
N GLY A 43 4.85 8.27 -15.50
CA GLY A 43 4.61 6.83 -15.55
C GLY A 43 4.94 6.20 -14.22
N LEU A 44 4.11 5.30 -13.77
CA LEU A 44 4.49 4.35 -12.74
C LEU A 44 5.48 3.38 -13.40
N LEU A 45 6.77 3.68 -13.31
CA LEU A 45 7.83 2.77 -13.74
C LEU A 45 7.60 1.44 -13.05
N GLY A 46 7.23 0.42 -13.80
CA GLY A 46 6.95 -1.00 -13.51
C GLY A 46 7.27 -1.66 -12.16
N ASN A 47 7.44 -0.86 -11.11
CA ASN A 47 7.68 -1.29 -9.74
C ASN A 47 6.40 -1.50 -8.94
N GLN A 48 5.23 -1.35 -9.57
CA GLN A 48 3.98 -1.67 -8.89
C GLN A 48 3.97 -3.15 -8.53
N ILE A 49 4.08 -3.43 -7.25
CA ILE A 49 4.09 -4.80 -6.75
C ILE A 49 2.71 -5.44 -6.91
N TYR A 50 1.65 -4.65 -6.72
CA TYR A 50 0.26 -5.10 -6.79
C TYR A 50 -0.48 -4.40 -7.93
N THR A 51 -0.82 -5.14 -8.97
CA THR A 51 -1.49 -4.62 -10.18
C THR A 51 -2.97 -4.99 -10.29
N LYS A 52 -3.43 -5.92 -9.46
CA LYS A 52 -4.82 -6.40 -9.45
C LYS A 52 -5.58 -5.75 -8.29
N TYR A 53 -5.95 -4.49 -8.44
CA TYR A 53 -6.78 -3.80 -7.45
C TYR A 53 -7.89 -3.00 -8.12
N THR A 54 -8.96 -2.78 -7.38
CA THR A 54 -10.11 -1.95 -7.76
C THR A 54 -10.46 -1.02 -6.62
N ILE A 55 -10.66 0.26 -6.93
CA ILE A 55 -11.14 1.25 -5.95
C ILE A 55 -12.65 1.36 -6.14
N GLU A 56 -13.42 0.93 -5.14
CA GLU A 56 -14.88 0.87 -5.23
C GLU A 56 -15.55 0.91 -3.85
N ASN A 57 -16.83 1.24 -3.82
CA ASN A 57 -17.63 1.13 -2.60
C ASN A 57 -17.82 -0.35 -2.27
N ILE A 58 -17.29 -0.78 -1.14
CA ILE A 58 -17.34 -2.14 -0.64
C ILE A 58 -18.20 -2.20 0.63
N PRO A 59 -18.82 -3.35 0.97
CA PRO A 59 -19.59 -3.50 2.19
C PRO A 59 -18.76 -3.17 3.43
N THR A 60 -19.30 -2.36 4.34
CA THR A 60 -18.62 -1.98 5.59
C THR A 60 -19.02 -2.85 6.78
N ASP A 61 -20.02 -3.73 6.61
CA ASP A 61 -20.44 -4.68 7.62
C ASP A 61 -19.43 -5.81 7.76
N ASP A 62 -18.90 -6.01 8.97
CA ASP A 62 -17.91 -7.05 9.26
C ASP A 62 -18.44 -8.47 9.00
N ASP A 63 -19.74 -8.71 9.18
CA ASP A 63 -20.36 -10.01 8.97
C ASP A 63 -20.44 -10.42 7.48
N TYR A 64 -20.20 -9.47 6.57
CA TYR A 64 -20.05 -9.78 5.14
C TYR A 64 -18.78 -10.58 4.84
N TYR A 65 -17.75 -10.46 5.66
CA TYR A 65 -16.43 -11.05 5.45
C TYR A 65 -16.26 -12.34 6.24
N LYS A 66 -15.57 -13.32 5.64
CA LYS A 66 -15.23 -14.58 6.33
C LYS A 66 -14.28 -14.35 7.51
N ALA A 67 -13.43 -13.35 7.43
CA ALA A 67 -12.51 -12.96 8.49
C ALA A 67 -12.13 -11.48 8.35
N ILE A 68 -11.91 -10.84 9.50
CA ILE A 68 -11.35 -9.49 9.60
C ILE A 68 -9.99 -9.56 10.30
N TYR A 69 -9.03 -8.83 9.78
CA TYR A 69 -7.70 -8.63 10.36
C TYR A 69 -7.35 -7.15 10.35
N TYR A 70 -6.47 -6.78 11.26
CA TYR A 70 -5.86 -5.45 11.27
C TYR A 70 -4.36 -5.59 11.08
N GLY A 71 -3.79 -4.78 10.20
CA GLY A 71 -2.36 -4.57 10.07
C GLY A 71 -1.94 -3.34 10.86
N LEU A 72 -0.85 -3.43 11.61
CA LEU A 72 -0.27 -2.29 12.33
C LEU A 72 1.20 -2.19 12.01
N ASP A 73 1.58 -1.06 11.43
CA ASP A 73 2.96 -0.64 11.29
C ASP A 73 3.24 0.55 12.21
N PHE A 74 4.32 0.44 12.98
CA PHE A 74 4.70 1.45 13.95
C PHE A 74 5.66 2.45 13.31
N GLY A 75 5.29 3.71 13.29
CA GLY A 75 6.13 4.83 12.90
C GLY A 75 6.18 5.90 13.99
N PHE A 76 7.06 6.88 13.82
CA PHE A 76 7.09 8.12 14.57
C PHE A 76 7.43 9.29 13.64
N ASN A 77 8.63 9.32 13.06
CA ASN A 77 8.98 10.27 11.99
C ASN A 77 8.23 9.87 10.70
N ASP A 78 8.24 8.57 10.37
CA ASP A 78 7.37 7.99 9.37
C ASP A 78 5.98 7.76 9.97
N PRO A 79 4.93 7.71 9.16
CA PRO A 79 3.58 7.48 9.65
C PRO A 79 3.40 6.12 10.34
N SER A 80 2.66 6.10 11.45
CA SER A 80 2.06 4.86 11.94
C SER A 80 0.84 4.55 11.07
N ALA A 81 0.74 3.31 10.58
CA ALA A 81 -0.37 2.83 9.78
C ALA A 81 -1.16 1.75 10.51
N PHE A 82 -2.49 1.89 10.56
CA PHE A 82 -3.40 0.87 11.06
C PHE A 82 -4.49 0.64 10.03
N ILE A 83 -4.56 -0.57 9.48
CA ILE A 83 -5.39 -0.89 8.32
C ILE A 83 -6.34 -2.02 8.69
N LYS A 84 -7.63 -1.87 8.36
CA LYS A 84 -8.65 -2.90 8.49
C LYS A 84 -8.82 -3.65 7.19
N ILE A 85 -8.68 -4.97 7.22
CA ILE A 85 -8.72 -5.85 6.05
C ILE A 85 -9.76 -6.93 6.24
N GLY A 86 -10.71 -7.02 5.32
CA GLY A 86 -11.65 -8.12 5.18
C GLY A 86 -11.13 -9.19 4.20
N ILE A 87 -11.46 -10.44 4.47
CA ILE A 87 -11.17 -11.56 3.55
C ILE A 87 -12.48 -12.26 3.20
N LYS A 88 -12.78 -12.38 1.92
CA LYS A 88 -13.91 -13.14 1.38
C LYS A 88 -13.53 -13.76 0.05
N ASP A 89 -13.91 -15.01 -0.18
CA ASP A 89 -13.72 -15.74 -1.44
C ASP A 89 -12.27 -15.69 -1.98
N GLN A 90 -11.29 -15.68 -1.08
CA GLN A 90 -9.85 -15.52 -1.32
C GLN A 90 -9.44 -14.15 -1.87
N GLU A 91 -10.32 -13.17 -1.85
CA GLU A 91 -10.05 -11.78 -2.19
C GLU A 91 -9.81 -10.95 -0.93
N LEU A 92 -9.12 -9.82 -1.09
CA LEU A 92 -8.75 -8.90 -0.03
C LEU A 92 -9.53 -7.59 -0.17
N TYR A 93 -10.04 -7.10 0.96
CA TYR A 93 -10.82 -5.88 1.02
C TYR A 93 -10.21 -4.93 2.04
N VAL A 94 -9.70 -3.78 1.60
CA VAL A 94 -9.19 -2.72 2.47
C VAL A 94 -10.36 -1.83 2.84
N LEU A 95 -10.81 -1.94 4.09
CA LEU A 95 -12.08 -1.40 4.58
C LEU A 95 -11.92 -0.02 5.20
N ASP A 96 -10.82 0.16 5.94
CA ASP A 96 -10.57 1.38 6.71
C ASP A 96 -9.07 1.54 6.96
N GLU A 97 -8.62 2.77 7.14
CA GLU A 97 -7.24 3.11 7.43
C GLU A 97 -7.11 4.21 8.46
N PHE A 98 -6.05 4.13 9.25
CA PHE A 98 -5.51 5.23 10.04
C PHE A 98 -4.04 5.43 9.65
N TYR A 99 -3.64 6.68 9.43
CA TYR A 99 -2.31 7.00 8.93
C TYR A 99 -1.86 8.36 9.47
N ARG A 100 -0.88 8.38 10.39
CA ARG A 100 -0.42 9.62 11.03
C ARG A 100 0.99 9.50 11.59
N THR A 101 1.75 10.60 11.52
CA THR A 101 3.10 10.74 12.10
C THR A 101 3.06 11.30 13.52
N GLN A 102 4.19 11.23 14.22
CA GLN A 102 4.50 11.89 15.48
C GLN A 102 3.55 11.54 16.64
N LEU A 103 3.07 10.31 16.66
CA LEU A 103 2.26 9.79 17.77
C LEU A 103 3.11 8.98 18.73
N THR A 104 2.98 9.28 20.01
CA THR A 104 3.42 8.36 21.06
C THR A 104 2.58 7.07 21.00
N ASN A 105 3.07 6.01 21.63
CA ASN A 105 2.33 4.76 21.66
C ASN A 105 0.95 4.87 22.34
N THR A 106 0.89 5.71 23.38
CA THR A 106 -0.38 5.98 24.09
C THR A 106 -1.39 6.71 23.21
N GLU A 107 -0.94 7.73 22.47
CA GLU A 107 -1.81 8.47 21.54
C GLU A 107 -2.27 7.58 20.40
N LEU A 108 -1.36 6.79 19.80
CA LEU A 108 -1.72 5.83 18.76
C LEU A 108 -2.79 4.84 19.24
N ILE A 109 -2.64 4.28 20.45
CA ILE A 109 -3.64 3.40 21.06
C ILE A 109 -4.99 4.10 21.21
N GLN A 110 -5.03 5.36 21.65
CA GLN A 110 -6.26 6.13 21.80
C GLN A 110 -6.96 6.35 20.47
N GLU A 111 -6.20 6.70 19.43
CA GLU A 111 -6.71 6.99 18.09
C GLU A 111 -7.27 5.72 17.39
N VAL A 112 -6.56 4.59 17.45
CA VAL A 112 -6.98 3.38 16.73
C VAL A 112 -7.98 2.52 17.50
N LYS A 113 -8.15 2.75 18.80
CA LYS A 113 -9.07 1.96 19.63
C LYS A 113 -10.54 2.03 19.18
N PRO A 114 -11.08 3.17 18.73
CA PRO A 114 -12.45 3.26 18.20
C PRO A 114 -12.64 2.48 16.90
N LEU A 115 -11.58 2.28 16.10
CA LEU A 115 -11.60 1.58 14.81
C LEU A 115 -11.50 0.06 14.98
N TYR A 116 -11.14 -0.41 16.18
CA TYR A 116 -10.79 -1.79 16.44
C TYR A 116 -11.95 -2.61 17.02
N ASN A 117 -12.22 -3.76 16.42
CA ASN A 117 -13.14 -4.76 16.97
C ASN A 117 -12.36 -5.81 17.80
N LYS A 118 -12.68 -5.94 19.09
CA LYS A 118 -11.95 -6.77 20.06
C LYS A 118 -11.91 -8.28 19.74
N LYS A 119 -12.81 -8.78 18.89
CA LYS A 119 -12.80 -10.19 18.47
C LYS A 119 -11.71 -10.52 17.44
N ASP A 120 -11.19 -9.51 16.73
CA ASP A 120 -10.32 -9.71 15.59
C ASP A 120 -8.82 -9.55 15.94
N TRP A 121 -7.96 -10.11 15.11
CA TRP A 121 -6.52 -10.04 15.33
C TRP A 121 -5.90 -8.79 14.71
N VAL A 122 -5.03 -8.15 15.50
CA VAL A 122 -4.07 -7.18 15.00
C VAL A 122 -2.73 -7.89 14.77
N ILE A 123 -2.16 -7.71 13.59
CA ILE A 123 -0.84 -8.22 13.21
C ILE A 123 0.11 -7.01 13.11
N ALA A 124 1.16 -7.00 13.92
CA ALA A 124 2.15 -5.92 13.94
C ALA A 124 3.54 -6.42 13.56
N ASP A 125 4.43 -5.49 13.17
CA ASP A 125 5.83 -5.84 12.96
C ASP A 125 6.48 -6.39 14.25
N SER A 126 7.29 -7.40 14.11
CA SER A 126 7.99 -8.06 15.22
C SER A 126 9.16 -7.24 15.80
N ALA A 127 9.57 -6.15 15.15
CA ALA A 127 10.67 -5.30 15.58
C ALA A 127 10.37 -4.48 16.86
N GLU A 128 9.08 -4.36 17.25
CA GLU A 128 8.62 -3.45 18.30
C GLU A 128 7.89 -4.18 19.46
N PRO A 129 8.56 -5.11 20.19
CA PRO A 129 7.91 -5.97 21.17
C PRO A 129 7.31 -5.20 22.36
N ASP A 130 7.94 -4.10 22.78
CA ASP A 130 7.45 -3.29 23.89
C ASP A 130 6.17 -2.54 23.51
N ARG A 131 6.10 -1.99 22.30
CA ARG A 131 4.88 -1.34 21.78
C ARG A 131 3.73 -2.35 21.67
N ILE A 132 4.00 -3.54 21.17
CA ILE A 132 3.03 -4.65 21.12
C ILE A 132 2.50 -5.00 22.52
N LYS A 133 3.37 -5.01 23.55
CA LYS A 133 2.99 -5.28 24.94
C LYS A 133 2.04 -4.22 25.51
N GLU A 134 2.27 -2.95 25.16
CA GLU A 134 1.37 -1.85 25.56
C GLU A 134 -0.01 -1.97 24.90
N PHE A 135 -0.07 -2.28 23.61
CA PHE A 135 -1.33 -2.55 22.92
C PHE A 135 -2.11 -3.71 23.56
N ARG A 136 -1.43 -4.80 23.96
CA ARG A 136 -2.07 -5.89 24.70
C ARG A 136 -2.66 -5.44 26.02
N LYS A 137 -1.93 -4.62 26.79
CA LYS A 137 -2.42 -4.03 28.06
C LYS A 137 -3.63 -3.13 27.82
N ALA A 138 -3.70 -2.45 26.69
CA ALA A 138 -4.83 -1.61 26.29
C ALA A 138 -6.05 -2.42 25.79
N GLY A 139 -5.94 -3.76 25.71
CA GLY A 139 -7.03 -4.66 25.36
C GLY A 139 -7.10 -5.07 23.89
N PHE A 140 -6.03 -4.85 23.12
CA PHE A 140 -5.94 -5.33 21.73
C PHE A 140 -5.53 -6.80 21.69
N ARG A 141 -6.17 -7.57 20.82
CA ARG A 141 -5.77 -8.94 20.49
C ARG A 141 -4.66 -8.90 19.44
N ILE A 142 -3.46 -8.53 19.86
CA ILE A 142 -2.32 -8.25 18.97
C ILE A 142 -1.23 -9.31 19.08
N ARG A 143 -0.63 -9.64 17.93
CA ARG A 143 0.57 -10.49 17.83
C ARG A 143 1.55 -9.92 16.81
N SER A 144 2.83 -10.28 16.98
CA SER A 144 3.85 -9.98 15.98
C SER A 144 3.68 -10.86 14.74
N CYS A 145 4.02 -10.35 13.57
CA CYS A 145 4.19 -11.16 12.37
C CYS A 145 5.40 -12.10 12.55
N THR A 146 5.31 -13.30 11.99
CA THR A 146 6.44 -14.25 11.99
C THR A 146 7.37 -13.89 10.83
N LYS A 147 8.62 -13.50 11.14
CA LYS A 147 9.65 -13.20 10.14
C LYS A 147 10.52 -14.44 9.90
N ASN A 148 10.21 -15.23 8.88
CA ASN A 148 11.06 -16.31 8.40
C ASN A 148 11.89 -15.81 7.20
N LYS A 149 13.00 -16.52 6.89
CA LYS A 149 13.77 -16.31 5.66
C LYS A 149 12.81 -16.43 4.47
N ASN A 150 12.67 -15.38 3.64
CA ASN A 150 11.74 -15.27 2.51
C ASN A 150 10.26 -14.97 2.88
N SER A 151 9.90 -14.67 4.14
CA SER A 151 8.50 -14.34 4.50
C SER A 151 7.93 -13.16 3.72
N VAL A 152 8.73 -12.14 3.46
CA VAL A 152 8.34 -10.96 2.66
C VAL A 152 7.99 -11.36 1.23
N LYS A 153 8.87 -12.13 0.56
CA LYS A 153 8.62 -12.61 -0.81
C LYS A 153 7.37 -13.48 -0.87
N PHE A 154 7.22 -14.40 0.08
CA PHE A 154 6.03 -15.24 0.16
C PHE A 154 4.75 -14.42 0.37
N GLY A 155 4.79 -13.40 1.23
CA GLY A 155 3.66 -12.49 1.45
C GLY A 155 3.28 -11.72 0.18
N ILE A 156 4.26 -11.17 -0.52
CA ILE A 156 4.06 -10.47 -1.80
C ILE A 156 3.44 -11.42 -2.84
N ASP A 157 3.99 -12.61 -3.01
CA ASP A 157 3.50 -13.60 -3.96
C ASP A 157 2.08 -14.07 -3.60
N TRP A 158 1.76 -14.16 -2.30
CA TRP A 158 0.44 -14.52 -1.83
C TRP A 158 -0.61 -13.45 -2.16
N ILE A 159 -0.28 -12.17 -1.97
CA ILE A 159 -1.15 -11.04 -2.29
C ILE A 159 -1.31 -10.88 -3.81
N LYS A 160 -0.23 -11.00 -4.60
CA LYS A 160 -0.26 -10.88 -6.08
C LYS A 160 -1.24 -11.83 -6.77
N ARG A 161 -1.56 -12.95 -6.14
CA ARG A 161 -2.51 -13.95 -6.68
C ARG A 161 -3.97 -13.59 -6.41
N ARG A 162 -4.24 -12.49 -5.68
CA ARG A 162 -5.57 -12.09 -5.25
C ARG A 162 -5.98 -10.76 -5.84
N SER A 163 -7.28 -10.57 -5.98
CA SER A 163 -7.85 -9.25 -6.24
C SER A 163 -7.86 -8.47 -4.93
N ILE A 164 -7.58 -7.18 -5.01
CA ILE A 164 -7.62 -6.25 -3.89
C ILE A 164 -8.73 -5.24 -4.17
N HIS A 165 -9.69 -5.14 -3.28
CA HIS A 165 -10.76 -4.17 -3.31
C HIS A 165 -10.49 -3.11 -2.26
N ILE A 166 -10.44 -1.83 -2.64
CA ILE A 166 -10.05 -0.74 -1.76
C ILE A 166 -11.23 0.22 -1.63
N HIS A 167 -11.65 0.45 -0.38
CA HIS A 167 -12.65 1.47 -0.13
C HIS A 167 -12.08 2.86 -0.47
N PRO A 168 -12.86 3.75 -1.16
CA PRO A 168 -12.35 5.06 -1.58
C PRO A 168 -11.88 5.97 -0.45
N SER A 169 -12.29 5.73 0.81
CA SER A 169 -11.80 6.49 1.97
C SER A 169 -10.34 6.19 2.32
N CYS A 170 -9.79 5.06 1.88
CA CYS A 170 -8.41 4.63 2.18
C CYS A 170 -7.41 5.32 1.25
N GLN A 171 -7.35 6.65 1.33
CA GLN A 171 -6.57 7.49 0.40
C GLN A 171 -5.06 7.34 0.56
N ASN A 172 -4.56 7.12 1.79
CA ASN A 172 -3.13 6.91 2.02
C ASN A 172 -2.69 5.56 1.44
N PHE A 173 -3.49 4.51 1.67
CA PHE A 173 -3.25 3.18 1.11
C PHE A 173 -3.26 3.17 -0.44
N ILE A 174 -4.10 4.02 -1.07
CA ILE A 174 -4.19 4.14 -2.53
C ILE A 174 -2.96 4.87 -3.09
N ASN A 175 -2.39 5.83 -2.34
CA ASN A 175 -1.30 6.69 -2.80
C ASN A 175 0.09 6.10 -2.59
N GLU A 176 0.25 5.07 -1.76
CA GLU A 176 1.50 4.32 -1.54
C GLU A 176 1.62 3.08 -2.43
#